data_e3ff52c1e6454ffe6b7407a3703bb79c
#
_entry.id   e3ff52c1e6454ffe6b7407a3703bb79c
#
_cell.length_a   1.000
_cell.length_b   1.000
_cell.length_c   1.000
_cell.angle_alpha   90.00
_cell.angle_beta   90.00
_cell.angle_gamma   90.00
#
_symmetry.space_group_name_H-M   'P 1'
#
loop_
_entity.id
_entity.type
_entity.pdbx_description
1 polymer ?
#
loop_
_entity_poly.entity_id
_entity_poly.type
_entity_poly.pdbx_seq_one_letter_code
_entity_poly.pdbx_strand_id
1 'polypeptide(L)'
;MRVRITEYLDIDLAAEEWRCNRCDAAMGDARESYKKGCLIHDRDPREVHFPMGPSKDFNFSFDPKWMRIVEFYCPGCGTMLETEYLPPGHPLTWDIQLDIDKLKEKHGVSTASPKKRPRPIAAQPRSKSPAARKKVRR
;
A
#
# COMPACT_ATOMS: atom_id res chain seq x y z
N MET A 1 -15.31 -9.33 -16.27
CA MET A 1 -16.40 -8.60 -15.56
C MET A 1 -15.78 -7.87 -14.38
N ARG A 2 -16.02 -6.56 -14.27
CA ARG A 2 -15.48 -5.72 -13.20
C ARG A 2 -16.47 -5.44 -12.12
N VAL A 3 -16.01 -5.51 -10.87
CA VAL A 3 -16.76 -5.18 -9.67
C VAL A 3 -16.02 -4.11 -8.90
N ARG A 4 -16.71 -3.01 -8.58
CA ARG A 4 -16.18 -1.94 -7.75
C ARG A 4 -16.08 -2.38 -6.31
N ILE A 5 -14.90 -2.20 -5.69
CA ILE A 5 -14.65 -2.54 -4.29
C ILE A 5 -14.52 -1.28 -3.44
N THR A 6 -13.71 -0.32 -3.89
CA THR A 6 -13.56 0.98 -3.23
C THR A 6 -13.73 2.12 -4.25
N GLU A 7 -13.49 3.36 -3.81
CA GLU A 7 -13.55 4.52 -4.71
C GLU A 7 -12.57 4.41 -5.89
N TYR A 8 -11.40 3.79 -5.68
CA TYR A 8 -10.32 3.73 -6.67
C TYR A 8 -9.95 2.32 -7.12
N LEU A 9 -10.53 1.28 -6.50
CA LEU A 9 -10.20 -0.11 -6.75
C LEU A 9 -11.38 -0.90 -7.29
N ASP A 10 -11.14 -1.57 -8.40
CA ASP A 10 -12.01 -2.59 -8.97
C ASP A 10 -11.32 -3.96 -8.92
N ILE A 11 -12.11 -5.04 -9.00
CA ILE A 11 -11.63 -6.38 -9.28
C ILE A 11 -12.16 -6.82 -10.63
N ASP A 12 -11.28 -7.28 -11.51
CA ASP A 12 -11.68 -8.05 -12.68
C ASP A 12 -11.83 -9.52 -12.28
N LEU A 13 -13.08 -9.97 -12.15
CA LEU A 13 -13.38 -11.34 -11.73
C LEU A 13 -12.98 -12.41 -12.73
N ALA A 14 -12.87 -12.06 -14.03
CA ALA A 14 -12.44 -13.01 -15.06
C ALA A 14 -10.93 -13.24 -15.01
N ALA A 15 -10.17 -12.17 -14.82
CA ALA A 15 -8.72 -12.23 -14.70
C ALA A 15 -8.25 -12.55 -13.28
N GLU A 16 -9.12 -12.41 -12.28
CA GLU A 16 -8.80 -12.44 -10.83
C GLU A 16 -7.70 -11.44 -10.47
N GLU A 17 -7.85 -10.19 -10.94
CA GLU A 17 -6.86 -9.14 -10.73
C GLU A 17 -7.46 -7.89 -10.13
N TRP A 18 -6.71 -7.27 -9.20
CA TRP A 18 -6.96 -5.92 -8.77
C TRP A 18 -6.68 -4.93 -9.90
N ARG A 19 -7.55 -3.95 -10.07
CA ARG A 19 -7.45 -2.90 -11.09
C ARG A 19 -7.67 -1.52 -10.51
N CYS A 20 -6.86 -0.56 -10.94
CA CYS A 20 -7.15 0.85 -10.71
C CYS A 20 -8.32 1.27 -11.61
N ASN A 21 -9.40 1.81 -11.03
CA ASN A 21 -10.54 2.22 -11.85
C ASN A 21 -10.35 3.53 -12.63
N ARG A 22 -9.24 4.26 -12.39
CA ARG A 22 -8.91 5.50 -13.11
C ARG A 22 -8.09 5.27 -14.38
N CYS A 23 -7.13 4.34 -14.34
CA CYS A 23 -6.20 4.13 -15.47
C CYS A 23 -6.14 2.69 -15.94
N ASP A 24 -6.90 1.79 -15.32
CA ASP A 24 -6.95 0.37 -15.66
C ASP A 24 -5.66 -0.44 -15.39
N ALA A 25 -4.69 0.14 -14.72
CA ALA A 25 -3.48 -0.59 -14.36
C ALA A 25 -3.80 -1.80 -13.49
N ALA A 26 -3.20 -2.96 -13.83
CA ALA A 26 -3.25 -4.16 -13.00
C ALA A 26 -2.36 -3.98 -11.78
N MET A 27 -2.86 -4.39 -10.60
CA MET A 27 -2.15 -4.26 -9.32
C MET A 27 -1.97 -5.59 -8.62
N GLY A 28 -2.07 -6.70 -9.36
CA GLY A 28 -1.80 -8.04 -8.86
C GLY A 28 -3.03 -8.90 -8.64
N ASP A 29 -2.81 -10.07 -8.06
CA ASP A 29 -3.81 -11.11 -7.85
C ASP A 29 -4.90 -10.62 -6.86
N ALA A 30 -6.18 -10.78 -7.22
CA ALA A 30 -7.31 -10.39 -6.38
C ALA A 30 -7.42 -11.23 -5.08
N ARG A 31 -6.78 -12.38 -5.02
CA ARG A 31 -6.71 -13.24 -3.82
C ARG A 31 -5.60 -12.82 -2.85
N GLU A 32 -4.83 -11.80 -3.20
CA GLU A 32 -3.75 -11.22 -2.42
C GLU A 32 -4.10 -9.77 -2.08
N SER A 33 -3.32 -9.15 -1.16
CA SER A 33 -3.48 -7.73 -0.86
C SER A 33 -3.10 -6.88 -2.08
N TYR A 34 -3.98 -5.97 -2.49
CA TYR A 34 -3.71 -5.01 -3.57
C TYR A 34 -2.47 -4.14 -3.30
N LYS A 35 -2.13 -3.93 -2.03
CA LYS A 35 -0.96 -3.15 -1.61
C LYS A 35 0.36 -3.70 -2.14
N LYS A 36 0.41 -5.00 -2.47
CA LYS A 36 1.59 -5.63 -3.10
C LYS A 36 1.89 -5.08 -4.50
N GLY A 37 0.88 -4.60 -5.19
CA GLY A 37 1.00 -4.00 -6.53
C GLY A 37 1.11 -2.48 -6.52
N CYS A 38 1.09 -1.83 -5.35
CA CYS A 38 1.18 -0.38 -5.21
C CYS A 38 2.62 0.11 -5.17
N LEU A 39 2.82 1.36 -5.57
CA LEU A 39 3.97 2.14 -5.16
C LEU A 39 3.75 2.56 -3.70
N ILE A 40 4.75 2.37 -2.86
CA ILE A 40 4.67 2.62 -1.42
C ILE A 40 5.60 3.76 -1.06
N HIS A 41 5.07 4.78 -0.40
CA HIS A 41 5.84 5.89 0.14
C HIS A 41 5.68 5.92 1.67
N ASP A 42 6.80 5.77 2.38
CA ASP A 42 6.88 5.92 3.84
C ASP A 42 7.19 7.39 4.14
N ARG A 43 6.17 8.17 4.43
CA ARG A 43 6.24 9.62 4.59
C ARG A 43 6.59 9.99 6.02
N ASP A 44 7.47 10.95 6.19
CA ASP A 44 7.74 11.54 7.50
C ASP A 44 6.49 12.32 7.97
N PRO A 45 5.93 12.04 9.17
CA PRO A 45 4.77 12.75 9.69
C PRO A 45 4.95 14.27 9.74
N ARG A 46 6.19 14.75 9.88
CA ARG A 46 6.50 16.19 9.93
C ARG A 46 6.33 16.90 8.59
N GLU A 47 6.33 16.15 7.47
CA GLU A 47 6.05 16.70 6.14
C GLU A 47 4.56 16.97 5.95
N VAL A 48 3.71 16.19 6.62
CA VAL A 48 2.24 16.31 6.54
C VAL A 48 1.71 17.27 7.60
N HIS A 49 2.22 17.13 8.82
CA HIS A 49 1.80 17.90 9.99
C HIS A 49 2.94 18.83 10.42
N PHE A 50 3.17 19.90 9.69
CA PHE A 50 4.19 20.87 10.04
C PHE A 50 3.78 21.75 11.24
N PRO A 51 4.73 22.31 12.01
CA PRO A 51 4.45 23.19 13.13
C PRO A 51 3.65 24.42 12.70
N MET A 52 2.51 24.65 13.32
CA MET A 52 1.70 25.85 13.09
C MET A 52 1.93 26.86 14.21
N GLY A 53 2.46 28.04 13.86
CA GLY A 53 2.66 29.16 14.77
C GLY A 53 4.12 29.57 14.97
N PRO A 54 4.34 30.74 15.62
CA PRO A 54 5.68 31.29 15.84
C PRO A 54 6.50 30.54 16.91
N SER A 55 5.84 29.77 17.76
CA SER A 55 6.48 28.96 18.80
C SER A 55 6.79 27.56 18.26
N LYS A 56 8.05 27.13 18.41
CA LYS A 56 8.46 25.75 18.11
C LYS A 56 8.02 24.75 19.18
N ASP A 57 7.40 25.23 20.24
CA ASP A 57 7.07 24.42 21.40
C ASP A 57 5.79 23.59 21.23
N PHE A 58 5.01 23.87 20.19
CA PHE A 58 3.79 23.15 19.88
C PHE A 58 3.79 22.63 18.46
N ASN A 59 3.74 21.31 18.32
CA ASN A 59 3.73 20.63 17.05
C ASN A 59 2.64 19.53 17.06
N PHE A 60 1.77 19.54 16.06
CA PHE A 60 0.75 18.50 15.86
C PHE A 60 1.30 17.26 15.14
N SER A 61 2.57 17.30 14.72
CA SER A 61 3.20 16.15 14.09
C SER A 61 3.43 15.03 15.10
N PHE A 62 3.13 13.83 14.71
CA PHE A 62 3.52 12.65 15.47
C PHE A 62 5.04 12.50 15.52
N ASP A 63 5.56 11.97 16.61
CA ASP A 63 6.96 11.57 16.67
C ASP A 63 7.17 10.40 15.67
N PRO A 64 8.09 10.53 14.70
CA PRO A 64 8.40 9.45 13.75
C PRO A 64 8.87 8.15 14.41
N LYS A 65 9.28 8.21 15.68
CA LYS A 65 9.62 7.03 16.47
C LYS A 65 8.40 6.24 16.94
N TRP A 66 7.22 6.85 16.96
CA TRP A 66 5.99 6.23 17.43
C TRP A 66 5.05 5.89 16.29
N MET A 67 5.04 6.70 15.25
CA MET A 67 4.10 6.57 14.14
C MET A 67 4.79 6.94 12.83
N ARG A 68 4.47 6.20 11.80
CA ARG A 68 4.81 6.50 10.40
C ARG A 68 3.55 6.60 9.57
N ILE A 69 3.60 7.33 8.48
CA ILE A 69 2.52 7.43 7.50
C ILE A 69 2.97 6.64 6.27
N VAL A 70 2.18 5.62 5.90
CA VAL A 70 2.47 4.81 4.72
C VAL A 70 1.39 5.05 3.69
N GLU A 71 1.79 5.59 2.55
CA GLU A 71 0.90 5.92 1.44
C GLU A 71 1.04 4.91 0.31
N PHE A 72 -0.08 4.53 -0.29
CA PHE A 72 -0.16 3.56 -1.37
C PHE A 72 -0.68 4.22 -2.63
N TYR A 73 0.08 4.11 -3.72
CA TYR A 73 -0.23 4.76 -4.99
C TYR A 73 -0.36 3.76 -6.12
N CYS A 74 -1.26 4.06 -7.05
CA CYS A 74 -1.37 3.30 -8.29
C CYS A 74 -0.08 3.44 -9.12
N PRO A 75 0.55 2.33 -9.56
CA PRO A 75 1.78 2.39 -10.35
C PRO A 75 1.58 2.99 -11.76
N GLY A 76 0.33 3.01 -12.25
CA GLY A 76 0.04 3.51 -13.59
C GLY A 76 -0.24 5.02 -13.63
N CYS A 77 -0.99 5.57 -12.67
CA CYS A 77 -1.43 6.97 -12.73
C CYS A 77 -1.08 7.79 -11.49
N GLY A 78 -0.42 7.20 -10.48
CA GLY A 78 -0.06 7.90 -9.26
C GLY A 78 -1.23 8.31 -8.36
N THR A 79 -2.45 7.81 -8.62
CA THR A 79 -3.57 8.06 -7.70
C THR A 79 -3.29 7.42 -6.36
N MET A 80 -3.41 8.19 -5.28
CA MET A 80 -3.33 7.67 -3.92
C MET A 80 -4.58 6.81 -3.65
N LEU A 81 -4.35 5.57 -3.24
CA LEU A 81 -5.38 4.57 -3.04
C LEU A 81 -5.75 4.41 -1.57
N GLU A 82 -4.74 4.52 -0.70
CA GLU A 82 -4.88 4.32 0.74
C GLU A 82 -3.74 5.01 1.50
N THR A 83 -3.97 5.31 2.77
CA THR A 83 -2.96 5.81 3.72
C THR A 83 -3.12 5.10 5.06
N GLU A 84 -2.04 4.51 5.55
CA GLU A 84 -2.01 3.84 6.85
C GLU A 84 -1.12 4.60 7.84
N TYR A 85 -1.61 4.71 9.07
CA TYR A 85 -0.83 5.19 10.22
C TYR A 85 -0.40 3.98 11.04
N LEU A 86 0.88 3.66 11.01
CA LEU A 86 1.42 2.44 11.61
C LEU A 86 2.55 2.73 12.60
N PRO A 87 2.63 2.00 13.72
CA PRO A 87 3.82 2.02 14.57
C PRO A 87 5.05 1.57 13.78
N PRO A 88 6.26 2.08 14.09
CA PRO A 88 7.49 1.61 13.48
C PRO A 88 7.67 0.09 13.66
N GLY A 89 7.97 -0.60 12.57
CA GLY A 89 8.14 -2.06 12.56
C GLY A 89 6.85 -2.86 12.41
N HIS A 90 5.67 -2.24 12.51
CA HIS A 90 4.41 -2.92 12.21
C HIS A 90 4.34 -3.28 10.71
N PRO A 91 3.94 -4.51 10.36
CA PRO A 91 3.75 -4.87 8.95
C PRO A 91 2.57 -4.10 8.35
N LEU A 92 2.57 -3.97 7.02
CA LEU A 92 1.42 -3.41 6.29
C LEU A 92 0.18 -4.27 6.54
N THR A 93 -0.96 -3.62 6.74
CA THR A 93 -2.20 -4.35 7.02
C THR A 93 -2.80 -4.94 5.75
N TRP A 94 -3.40 -6.11 5.85
CA TRP A 94 -4.25 -6.66 4.81
C TRP A 94 -5.71 -6.32 5.15
N ASP A 95 -6.11 -5.12 4.80
CA ASP A 95 -7.38 -4.49 5.16
C ASP A 95 -8.59 -5.04 4.38
N ILE A 96 -8.40 -5.36 3.09
CA ILE A 96 -9.46 -5.88 2.23
C ILE A 96 -9.20 -7.34 1.91
N GLN A 97 -9.91 -8.24 2.60
CA GLN A 97 -9.89 -9.68 2.35
C GLN A 97 -11.25 -10.11 1.81
N LEU A 98 -11.28 -10.55 0.56
CA LEU A 98 -12.50 -10.92 -0.13
C LEU A 98 -12.48 -12.40 -0.53
N ASP A 99 -13.63 -13.04 -0.40
CA ASP A 99 -13.86 -14.37 -0.97
C ASP A 99 -14.19 -14.21 -2.46
N ILE A 100 -13.17 -14.36 -3.30
CA ILE A 100 -13.29 -14.17 -4.74
C ILE A 100 -14.24 -15.21 -5.37
N ASP A 101 -14.29 -16.42 -4.83
CA ASP A 101 -15.15 -17.48 -5.37
C ASP A 101 -16.61 -17.15 -5.13
N LYS A 102 -16.98 -16.70 -3.92
CA LYS A 102 -18.33 -16.21 -3.64
C LYS A 102 -18.68 -14.96 -4.44
N LEU A 103 -17.71 -14.09 -4.67
CA LEU A 103 -17.93 -12.90 -5.48
C LEU A 103 -18.21 -13.26 -6.93
N LYS A 104 -17.51 -14.25 -7.49
CA LYS A 104 -17.79 -14.82 -8.83
C LYS A 104 -19.16 -15.44 -8.91
N GLU A 105 -19.52 -16.28 -7.94
CA GLU A 105 -20.82 -16.91 -7.86
C GLU A 105 -21.95 -15.88 -7.86
N LYS A 106 -21.85 -14.85 -7.00
CA LYS A 106 -22.80 -13.73 -6.92
C LYS A 106 -23.00 -13.02 -8.25
N HIS A 107 -21.95 -12.91 -9.05
CA HIS A 107 -21.97 -12.19 -10.33
C HIS A 107 -22.08 -13.10 -11.55
N GLY A 108 -22.32 -14.41 -11.37
CA GLY A 108 -22.51 -15.37 -12.47
C GLY A 108 -21.26 -15.58 -13.32
N VAL A 109 -20.06 -15.35 -12.77
CA VAL A 109 -18.79 -15.58 -13.46
C VAL A 109 -18.34 -17.01 -13.19
N SER A 110 -18.07 -17.79 -14.24
CA SER A 110 -17.59 -19.17 -14.12
C SER A 110 -16.31 -19.24 -13.29
N THR A 111 -16.27 -20.11 -12.29
CA THR A 111 -15.08 -20.42 -11.51
C THR A 111 -14.18 -21.34 -12.35
N ALA A 112 -13.30 -20.76 -13.20
CA ALA A 112 -12.22 -21.53 -13.79
C ALA A 112 -11.24 -21.95 -12.68
N SER A 113 -10.69 -23.15 -12.77
CA SER A 113 -9.80 -23.80 -11.79
C SER A 113 -8.75 -22.82 -11.21
N PRO A 114 -8.47 -22.91 -9.91
CA PRO A 114 -7.56 -21.97 -9.23
C PRO A 114 -6.17 -22.00 -9.87
N LYS A 115 -5.72 -20.84 -10.35
CA LYS A 115 -4.31 -20.65 -10.72
C LYS A 115 -3.44 -20.98 -9.51
N LYS A 116 -2.44 -21.85 -9.70
CA LYS A 116 -1.46 -22.22 -8.67
C LYS A 116 -0.95 -20.98 -7.95
N ARG A 117 -1.06 -20.96 -6.60
CA ARG A 117 -0.55 -19.89 -5.74
C ARG A 117 0.88 -19.54 -6.11
N PRO A 118 1.22 -18.26 -6.35
CA PRO A 118 2.61 -17.84 -6.43
C PRO A 118 3.29 -18.08 -5.08
N ARG A 119 4.53 -18.60 -5.13
CA ARG A 119 5.34 -18.79 -3.91
C ARG A 119 5.60 -17.42 -3.26
N PRO A 120 5.62 -17.32 -1.92
CA PRO A 120 5.95 -16.08 -1.22
C PRO A 120 7.31 -15.56 -1.71
N ILE A 121 7.36 -14.31 -2.14
CA ILE A 121 8.61 -13.63 -2.45
C ILE A 121 9.34 -13.45 -1.12
N ALA A 122 10.54 -14.03 -1.01
CA ALA A 122 11.39 -13.86 0.16
C ALA A 122 11.62 -12.37 0.43
N ALA A 123 11.51 -11.96 1.69
CA ALA A 123 11.75 -10.58 2.11
C ALA A 123 13.11 -10.09 1.62
N GLN A 124 13.13 -8.98 0.90
CA GLN A 124 14.36 -8.35 0.46
C GLN A 124 15.16 -7.86 1.67
N PRO A 125 16.48 -8.10 1.72
CA PRO A 125 17.32 -7.62 2.81
C PRO A 125 17.38 -6.08 2.79
N ARG A 126 17.19 -5.48 3.96
CA ARG A 126 17.28 -4.03 4.19
C ARG A 126 18.61 -3.49 3.63
N SER A 127 18.54 -2.51 2.74
CA SER A 127 19.71 -1.73 2.35
C SER A 127 20.26 -0.99 3.57
N LYS A 128 21.53 -1.24 3.87
CA LYS A 128 22.25 -0.53 4.96
C LYS A 128 22.39 0.95 4.59
N SER A 129 21.86 1.83 5.43
CA SER A 129 22.09 3.27 5.32
C SER A 129 23.61 3.56 5.36
N PRO A 130 24.14 4.47 4.52
CA PRO A 130 25.54 4.84 4.59
C PRO A 130 25.84 5.56 5.90
N ALA A 131 26.84 5.06 6.65
CA ALA A 131 27.31 5.63 7.89
C ALA A 131 27.77 7.08 7.71
N ALA A 132 27.30 7.97 8.58
CA ALA A 132 27.71 9.37 8.64
C ALA A 132 29.23 9.49 8.82
N ARG A 133 29.89 10.08 7.84
CA ARG A 133 31.34 10.35 7.82
C ARG A 133 31.63 11.43 8.85
N LYS A 134 32.23 11.07 10.01
CA LYS A 134 32.74 12.01 11.00
C LYS A 134 33.81 12.91 10.35
N LYS A 135 33.54 14.22 10.25
CA LYS A 135 34.55 15.22 9.95
C LYS A 135 35.47 15.40 11.17
N VAL A 136 36.72 14.96 11.06
CA VAL A 136 37.81 15.32 12.00
C VAL A 136 38.20 16.73 11.65
N ARG A 137 38.06 17.67 12.60
CA ARG A 137 38.69 18.99 12.54
C ARG A 137 40.08 18.86 13.15
N ARG A 138 41.07 19.31 12.40
CA ARG A 138 42.38 19.77 12.92
C ARG A 138 42.28 21.25 13.29
#